data_85949a6dd3983d22b769981f64665c6d
#
_entry.id   85949a6dd3983d22b769981f64665c6d
#
_cell.length_a   1.000
_cell.length_b   1.000
_cell.length_c   1.000
_cell.angle_alpha   90.00
_cell.angle_beta   90.00
_cell.angle_gamma   90.00
#
_symmetry.space_group_name_H-M   'P 1'
#
loop_
_entity.id
_entity.type
_entity.pdbx_description
1 polymer ?
#
loop_
_entity_poly.entity_id
_entity_poly.type
_entity_poly.pdbx_seq_one_letter_code
_entity_poly.pdbx_strand_id
1 'polypeptide(L)'
;MLTIFVSSPLTAGDGVRKLFCVFLVLSSALAFAQTSSSQRAVAITVDDLPAAGANTMNGQEILEMTQKLLATFRDRHVPAVGFVNERKLYKFGEVDDRIKALSLWLDSGFELGNHTYSHMSLNQAELKNWEEDTIRGETVTPLLLAQHDMKMRYFRHPFLDTGRDLQTRRAAEQFLAQRGYRIAPVTMDAWDWMYAGVYEDARRRGDTGLQQQLLTSYLSHTADVFDYYEKLSRDLLGYEPKQILLLHDNWLEADHIGELVDLLQRRGYKFITLQEALSDPAYSMPDDYVGEEGTGWIEQWAITRGHPPLHAPAFPQWVIDRSKALPHRPTQP
;
A
#
# COMPACT_ATOMS: atom_id res chain seq x y z
N MET A 1 20.16 -10.66 -70.72
CA MET A 1 20.19 -11.57 -71.85
C MET A 1 18.83 -12.27 -71.86
N LEU A 2 17.86 -11.67 -72.55
CA LEU A 2 17.35 -12.09 -73.87
C LEU A 2 17.14 -13.62 -73.92
N THR A 3 15.94 -14.13 -74.12
CA THR A 3 15.28 -14.13 -75.43
C THR A 3 13.83 -14.57 -75.29
N ILE A 4 12.95 -13.85 -75.97
CA ILE A 4 11.58 -14.10 -76.35
C ILE A 4 11.49 -15.27 -77.31
N PHE A 5 10.37 -16.11 -77.35
CA PHE A 5 9.73 -16.48 -78.57
C PHE A 5 8.22 -16.73 -78.44
N VAL A 6 7.51 -16.15 -79.34
CA VAL A 6 6.10 -16.10 -79.65
C VAL A 6 5.72 -17.30 -80.48
N SER A 7 4.51 -17.84 -80.35
CA SER A 7 3.58 -18.00 -81.51
C SER A 7 2.28 -18.68 -81.09
N SER A 8 1.18 -18.02 -81.45
CA SER A 8 -0.20 -18.59 -81.61
C SER A 8 -0.30 -19.31 -82.98
N PRO A 9 -1.41 -19.89 -83.51
CA PRO A 9 -2.82 -19.56 -83.21
C PRO A 9 -3.85 -20.69 -83.25
N LEU A 10 -5.11 -20.36 -82.89
CA LEU A 10 -6.46 -20.73 -83.40
C LEU A 10 -6.92 -22.23 -83.47
N THR A 11 -8.08 -22.50 -82.83
CA THR A 11 -9.36 -22.69 -83.51
C THR A 11 -10.56 -22.68 -82.54
N ALA A 12 -11.69 -22.23 -83.04
CA ALA A 12 -12.96 -22.00 -82.43
C ALA A 12 -13.74 -23.30 -82.06
N GLY A 13 -14.63 -23.17 -81.04
CA GLY A 13 -15.62 -24.18 -80.75
C GLY A 13 -16.55 -23.75 -79.59
N ASP A 14 -17.78 -23.58 -79.93
CA ASP A 14 -18.96 -23.12 -79.17
C ASP A 14 -19.18 -23.71 -77.80
N GLY A 15 -19.76 -22.92 -76.96
CA GLY A 15 -20.87 -23.40 -76.13
C GLY A 15 -20.67 -23.33 -74.61
N VAL A 16 -21.61 -22.59 -74.05
CA VAL A 16 -22.06 -22.58 -72.61
C VAL A 16 -21.37 -21.69 -71.67
N ARG A 17 -21.96 -20.50 -71.54
CA ARG A 17 -21.82 -19.58 -70.35
C ARG A 17 -22.28 -20.30 -69.09
N LYS A 18 -21.34 -20.72 -68.26
CA LYS A 18 -21.60 -20.99 -66.82
C LYS A 18 -21.20 -19.78 -65.99
N LEU A 19 -22.22 -19.07 -65.49
CA LEU A 19 -22.11 -17.98 -64.55
C LEU A 19 -21.68 -18.56 -63.21
N PHE A 20 -20.40 -18.45 -62.87
CA PHE A 20 -19.91 -18.73 -61.50
C PHE A 20 -20.12 -17.49 -60.62
N CYS A 21 -21.22 -17.50 -59.85
CA CYS A 21 -21.38 -16.58 -58.73
C CYS A 21 -20.35 -16.97 -57.64
N VAL A 22 -19.27 -16.20 -57.55
CA VAL A 22 -18.38 -16.27 -56.43
C VAL A 22 -19.05 -15.53 -55.26
N PHE A 23 -19.65 -16.29 -54.33
CA PHE A 23 -20.08 -15.77 -53.06
C PHE A 23 -18.83 -15.50 -52.23
N LEU A 24 -18.43 -14.24 -52.16
CA LEU A 24 -17.43 -13.77 -51.17
C LEU A 24 -18.12 -13.74 -49.81
N VAL A 25 -17.96 -14.79 -49.00
CA VAL A 25 -18.37 -14.77 -47.61
C VAL A 25 -17.33 -13.93 -46.85
N LEU A 26 -17.63 -12.66 -46.64
CA LEU A 26 -16.91 -11.83 -45.66
C LEU A 26 -17.23 -12.38 -44.28
N SER A 27 -16.39 -13.24 -43.75
CA SER A 27 -16.39 -13.59 -42.34
C SER A 27 -15.83 -12.42 -41.57
N SER A 28 -16.71 -11.52 -41.08
CA SER A 28 -16.37 -10.52 -40.10
C SER A 28 -16.04 -11.24 -38.79
N ALA A 29 -14.76 -11.55 -38.58
CA ALA A 29 -14.26 -11.93 -37.26
C ALA A 29 -14.40 -10.71 -36.33
N LEU A 30 -15.50 -10.64 -35.63
CA LEU A 30 -15.62 -9.78 -34.41
C LEU A 30 -14.59 -10.30 -33.43
N ALA A 31 -13.39 -9.72 -33.46
CA ALA A 31 -12.44 -9.84 -32.36
C ALA A 31 -13.12 -9.18 -31.15
N PHE A 32 -13.78 -9.99 -30.32
CA PHE A 32 -14.05 -9.62 -28.95
C PHE A 32 -12.68 -9.39 -28.31
N ALA A 33 -12.27 -8.13 -28.21
CA ALA A 33 -11.22 -7.76 -27.27
C ALA A 33 -11.74 -8.20 -25.90
N GLN A 34 -11.35 -9.39 -25.46
CA GLN A 34 -11.39 -9.74 -24.06
C GLN A 34 -10.52 -8.68 -23.37
N THR A 35 -11.16 -7.66 -22.80
CA THR A 35 -10.55 -6.89 -21.76
C THR A 35 -10.25 -7.90 -20.66
N SER A 36 -9.02 -8.44 -20.66
CA SER A 36 -8.51 -9.16 -19.50
C SER A 36 -8.64 -8.15 -18.35
N SER A 37 -9.62 -8.35 -17.48
CA SER A 37 -9.63 -7.64 -16.21
C SER A 37 -8.26 -7.91 -15.60
N SER A 38 -7.40 -6.90 -15.55
CA SER A 38 -6.11 -7.05 -14.90
C SER A 38 -6.41 -7.57 -13.51
N GLN A 39 -5.83 -8.72 -13.14
CA GLN A 39 -6.07 -9.32 -11.85
C GLN A 39 -5.68 -8.29 -10.78
N ARG A 40 -6.60 -8.00 -9.87
CA ARG A 40 -6.36 -7.09 -8.75
C ARG A 40 -5.13 -7.53 -7.97
N ALA A 41 -4.29 -6.60 -7.59
CA ALA A 41 -3.07 -6.87 -6.86
C ALA A 41 -2.87 -5.84 -5.75
N VAL A 42 -2.36 -6.27 -4.59
CA VAL A 42 -2.10 -5.42 -3.44
C VAL A 42 -0.81 -5.81 -2.75
N ALA A 43 0.00 -4.81 -2.41
CA ALA A 43 1.14 -4.93 -1.52
C ALA A 43 0.73 -4.48 -0.11
N ILE A 44 1.10 -5.26 0.90
CA ILE A 44 0.83 -4.94 2.30
C ILE A 44 2.00 -4.15 2.86
N THR A 45 1.70 -3.03 3.51
CA THR A 45 2.68 -2.22 4.24
C THR A 45 2.18 -1.95 5.65
N VAL A 46 3.09 -2.03 6.63
CA VAL A 46 2.78 -1.89 8.05
C VAL A 46 3.65 -0.78 8.65
N ASP A 47 3.04 0.29 9.07
CA ASP A 47 3.74 1.44 9.61
C ASP A 47 3.91 1.33 11.15
N ASP A 48 4.75 2.19 11.69
CA ASP A 48 4.89 2.41 13.12
C ASP A 48 5.64 1.34 13.91
N LEU A 49 6.46 0.51 13.26
CA LEU A 49 7.26 -0.48 13.96
C LEU A 49 8.19 0.13 15.04
N PRO A 50 8.48 -0.61 16.14
CA PRO A 50 8.08 -2.00 16.43
C PRO A 50 6.66 -2.15 16.99
N ALA A 51 5.91 -1.07 17.20
CA ALA A 51 4.49 -1.06 17.54
C ALA A 51 3.92 0.37 17.47
N ALA A 52 2.72 0.54 16.95
CA ALA A 52 2.01 1.82 17.00
C ALA A 52 1.78 2.27 18.46
N GLY A 53 1.43 1.32 19.33
CA GLY A 53 1.26 1.52 20.78
C GLY A 53 2.53 1.38 21.63
N ALA A 54 3.74 1.53 21.08
CA ALA A 54 5.01 1.25 21.75
C ALA A 54 5.22 1.95 23.10
N ASN A 55 4.59 3.11 23.32
CA ASN A 55 4.69 3.83 24.58
C ASN A 55 3.91 3.17 25.73
N THR A 56 2.89 2.37 25.42
CA THR A 56 1.99 1.72 26.39
C THR A 56 2.22 0.23 26.53
N MET A 57 3.08 -0.33 25.67
CA MET A 57 3.46 -1.75 25.66
C MET A 57 4.85 -1.93 26.25
N ASN A 58 5.11 -3.09 26.89
CA ASN A 58 6.45 -3.49 27.21
C ASN A 58 7.08 -4.29 26.07
N GLY A 59 8.39 -4.54 26.14
CA GLY A 59 9.12 -5.23 25.07
C GLY A 59 8.61 -6.64 24.76
N GLN A 60 8.18 -7.38 25.78
CA GLN A 60 7.65 -8.73 25.64
C GLN A 60 6.29 -8.74 24.92
N GLU A 61 5.41 -7.80 25.27
CA GLU A 61 4.12 -7.62 24.56
C GLU A 61 4.32 -7.29 23.08
N ILE A 62 5.31 -6.45 22.77
CA ILE A 62 5.68 -6.11 21.37
C ILE A 62 6.18 -7.38 20.64
N LEU A 63 7.04 -8.18 21.28
CA LEU A 63 7.50 -9.43 20.68
C LEU A 63 6.36 -10.41 20.38
N GLU A 64 5.44 -10.59 21.32
CA GLU A 64 4.28 -11.49 21.15
C GLU A 64 3.37 -11.00 20.01
N MET A 65 3.09 -9.70 19.97
CA MET A 65 2.29 -9.07 18.90
C MET A 65 2.95 -9.27 17.53
N THR A 66 4.24 -8.93 17.42
CA THR A 66 5.02 -9.10 16.18
C THR A 66 5.04 -10.55 15.72
N GLN A 67 5.31 -11.50 16.63
CA GLN A 67 5.34 -12.94 16.29
C GLN A 67 4.01 -13.41 15.72
N LYS A 68 2.88 -12.96 16.30
CA LYS A 68 1.55 -13.34 15.87
C LYS A 68 1.21 -12.77 14.48
N LEU A 69 1.49 -11.49 14.25
CA LEU A 69 1.30 -10.84 12.96
C LEU A 69 2.12 -11.54 11.87
N LEU A 70 3.41 -11.74 12.10
CA LEU A 70 4.32 -12.35 11.13
C LEU A 70 4.00 -13.82 10.86
N ALA A 71 3.50 -14.57 11.85
CA ALA A 71 3.06 -15.95 11.64
C ALA A 71 1.94 -16.01 10.60
N THR A 72 0.94 -15.13 10.70
CA THR A 72 -0.16 -15.08 9.73
C THR A 72 0.33 -14.69 8.33
N PHE A 73 1.21 -13.69 8.19
CA PHE A 73 1.76 -13.33 6.89
C PHE A 73 2.53 -14.49 6.23
N ARG A 74 3.35 -15.23 7.00
CA ARG A 74 4.06 -16.41 6.49
C ARG A 74 3.11 -17.52 6.07
N ASP A 75 2.18 -17.88 6.94
CA ASP A 75 1.25 -19.00 6.72
C ASP A 75 0.33 -18.75 5.52
N ARG A 76 -0.01 -17.48 5.26
CA ARG A 76 -0.83 -17.04 4.14
C ARG A 76 -0.01 -16.64 2.91
N HIS A 77 1.34 -16.71 2.96
CA HIS A 77 2.25 -16.29 1.89
C HIS A 77 2.01 -14.85 1.43
N VAL A 78 1.79 -13.94 2.37
CA VAL A 78 1.55 -12.51 2.12
C VAL A 78 2.87 -11.75 2.29
N PRO A 79 3.48 -11.22 1.21
CA PRO A 79 4.65 -10.35 1.34
C PRO A 79 4.26 -9.04 2.03
N ALA A 80 5.14 -8.55 2.91
CA ALA A 80 4.92 -7.31 3.63
C ALA A 80 6.21 -6.50 3.78
N VAL A 81 6.07 -5.19 3.99
CA VAL A 81 7.17 -4.28 4.35
C VAL A 81 6.77 -3.51 5.60
N GLY A 82 7.63 -3.51 6.61
CA GLY A 82 7.45 -2.73 7.84
C GLY A 82 8.20 -1.41 7.80
N PHE A 83 7.61 -0.32 8.29
CA PHE A 83 8.24 1.01 8.34
C PHE A 83 8.53 1.41 9.80
N VAL A 84 9.79 1.72 10.09
CA VAL A 84 10.34 1.79 11.44
C VAL A 84 10.49 3.22 11.93
N ASN A 85 10.00 3.49 13.14
CA ASN A 85 10.37 4.67 13.92
C ASN A 85 11.40 4.28 14.98
N GLU A 86 12.66 4.47 14.73
CA GLU A 86 13.72 3.98 15.62
C GLU A 86 13.68 4.57 17.05
N ARG A 87 13.09 5.76 17.25
CA ARG A 87 12.88 6.32 18.59
C ARG A 87 12.15 5.36 19.52
N LYS A 88 11.19 4.59 18.99
CA LYS A 88 10.40 3.61 19.74
C LYS A 88 11.20 2.43 20.27
N LEU A 89 12.43 2.23 19.78
CA LEU A 89 13.36 1.20 20.28
C LEU A 89 13.95 1.56 21.65
N TYR A 90 14.12 2.85 21.93
CA TYR A 90 14.89 3.34 23.07
C TYR A 90 14.01 3.53 24.32
N LYS A 91 13.57 2.41 24.90
CA LYS A 91 12.93 2.37 26.21
C LYS A 91 13.80 1.63 27.20
N PHE A 92 14.12 2.28 28.33
CA PHE A 92 15.02 1.74 29.34
C PHE A 92 14.60 0.33 29.77
N GLY A 93 15.58 -0.60 29.73
CA GLY A 93 15.38 -2.01 30.08
C GLY A 93 14.65 -2.87 29.02
N GLU A 94 14.27 -2.30 27.86
CA GLU A 94 13.50 -3.02 26.83
C GLU A 94 14.12 -2.93 25.42
N VAL A 95 15.30 -2.30 25.27
CA VAL A 95 15.91 -2.01 23.96
C VAL A 95 16.12 -3.31 23.18
N ASP A 96 16.65 -4.34 23.84
CA ASP A 96 16.97 -5.63 23.19
C ASP A 96 15.71 -6.32 22.65
N ASP A 97 14.62 -6.34 23.42
CA ASP A 97 13.34 -6.93 23.00
C ASP A 97 12.75 -6.17 21.81
N ARG A 98 12.81 -4.84 21.83
CA ARG A 98 12.28 -3.98 20.76
C ARG A 98 13.09 -4.11 19.47
N ILE A 99 14.43 -4.22 19.57
CA ILE A 99 15.30 -4.53 18.42
C ILE A 99 15.02 -5.95 17.91
N LYS A 100 14.82 -6.91 18.81
CA LYS A 100 14.48 -8.28 18.44
C LYS A 100 13.16 -8.35 17.67
N ALA A 101 12.17 -7.53 18.00
CA ALA A 101 10.94 -7.43 17.22
C ALA A 101 11.21 -7.07 15.75
N LEU A 102 12.11 -6.10 15.48
CA LEU A 102 12.54 -5.79 14.10
C LEU A 102 13.28 -6.97 13.44
N SER A 103 14.16 -7.65 14.19
CA SER A 103 14.88 -8.82 13.66
C SER A 103 13.91 -9.92 13.23
N LEU A 104 12.79 -10.13 13.94
CA LEU A 104 11.79 -11.13 13.57
C LEU A 104 11.15 -10.86 12.19
N TRP A 105 11.02 -9.60 11.78
CA TRP A 105 10.57 -9.26 10.42
C TRP A 105 11.57 -9.80 9.38
N LEU A 106 12.86 -9.53 9.57
CA LEU A 106 13.91 -9.95 8.65
C LEU A 106 14.11 -11.47 8.66
N ASP A 107 14.11 -12.10 9.83
CA ASP A 107 14.18 -13.57 10.00
C ASP A 107 12.99 -14.27 9.32
N SER A 108 11.88 -13.58 9.18
CA SER A 108 10.68 -14.06 8.48
C SER A 108 10.70 -13.78 6.97
N GLY A 109 11.79 -13.15 6.45
CA GLY A 109 11.96 -12.85 5.03
C GLY A 109 11.23 -11.58 4.55
N PHE A 110 10.78 -10.72 5.47
CA PHE A 110 10.15 -9.44 5.15
C PHE A 110 11.17 -8.31 5.10
N GLU A 111 10.79 -7.17 4.53
CA GLU A 111 11.64 -5.99 4.41
C GLU A 111 11.30 -4.93 5.46
N LEU A 112 12.29 -4.09 5.77
CA LEU A 112 12.11 -2.93 6.62
C LEU A 112 12.45 -1.65 5.84
N GLY A 113 11.68 -0.58 6.08
CA GLY A 113 11.86 0.76 5.55
C GLY A 113 11.95 1.81 6.66
N ASN A 114 12.29 3.05 6.27
CA ASN A 114 12.41 4.19 7.18
C ASN A 114 11.07 4.94 7.29
N HIS A 115 10.66 5.26 8.51
CA HIS A 115 9.45 6.06 8.82
C HIS A 115 9.79 7.29 9.67
N THR A 116 10.98 7.86 9.45
CA THR A 116 11.69 8.83 10.30
C THR A 116 11.99 8.27 11.70
N TYR A 117 12.88 8.93 12.43
CA TYR A 117 13.23 8.51 13.79
C TYR A 117 12.05 8.66 14.76
N SER A 118 11.43 9.84 14.78
CA SER A 118 10.42 10.20 15.78
C SER A 118 9.00 10.29 15.24
N HIS A 119 8.73 9.80 14.03
CA HIS A 119 7.44 9.97 13.34
C HIS A 119 7.15 11.44 13.02
N MET A 120 8.19 12.18 12.59
CA MET A 120 8.09 13.64 12.37
C MET A 120 7.30 13.96 11.08
N SER A 121 6.27 14.81 11.22
CA SER A 121 5.48 15.32 10.09
C SER A 121 6.29 16.33 9.26
N LEU A 122 6.41 16.12 7.94
CA LEU A 122 7.01 17.10 7.03
C LEU A 122 6.14 18.35 6.88
N ASN A 123 4.84 18.24 7.11
CA ASN A 123 3.93 19.38 7.02
C ASN A 123 4.01 20.31 8.24
N GLN A 124 4.55 19.83 9.36
CA GLN A 124 4.64 20.60 10.62
C GLN A 124 6.06 21.01 10.98
N ALA A 125 7.08 20.32 10.45
CA ALA A 125 8.47 20.58 10.76
C ALA A 125 9.15 21.46 9.70
N GLU A 126 10.22 22.12 10.09
CA GLU A 126 11.18 22.68 9.14
C GLU A 126 11.87 21.54 8.39
N LEU A 127 12.06 21.70 7.08
CA LEU A 127 12.65 20.66 6.23
C LEU A 127 13.96 20.10 6.78
N LYS A 128 14.85 20.98 7.25
CA LYS A 128 16.14 20.55 7.81
C LYS A 128 15.98 19.63 9.03
N ASN A 129 15.05 19.93 9.92
CA ASN A 129 14.80 19.10 11.11
C ASN A 129 14.23 17.74 10.71
N TRP A 130 13.36 17.71 9.70
CA TRP A 130 12.80 16.48 9.16
C TRP A 130 13.87 15.62 8.45
N GLU A 131 14.80 16.24 7.70
CA GLU A 131 15.93 15.55 7.10
C GLU A 131 16.85 14.94 8.17
N GLU A 132 17.16 15.69 9.24
CA GLU A 132 17.95 15.20 10.38
C GLU A 132 17.23 14.04 11.11
N ASP A 133 15.91 14.11 11.28
CA ASP A 133 15.11 13.04 11.88
C ASP A 133 15.07 11.80 11.01
N THR A 134 14.99 11.96 9.68
CA THR A 134 15.12 10.86 8.71
C THR A 134 16.46 10.16 8.82
N ILE A 135 17.58 10.91 8.90
CA ILE A 135 18.93 10.38 9.07
C ILE A 135 19.08 9.64 10.40
N ARG A 136 18.50 10.15 11.49
CA ARG A 136 18.51 9.48 12.79
C ARG A 136 17.81 8.12 12.76
N GLY A 137 16.78 7.95 11.92
CA GLY A 137 16.09 6.68 11.68
C GLY A 137 16.92 5.66 10.88
N GLU A 138 18.20 5.92 10.64
CA GLU A 138 19.15 5.03 9.97
C GLU A 138 20.24 4.49 10.91
N THR A 139 19.96 4.39 12.21
CA THR A 139 20.99 4.01 13.20
C THR A 139 21.02 2.50 13.45
N VAL A 140 19.87 1.86 13.64
CA VAL A 140 19.74 0.43 13.99
C VAL A 140 19.29 -0.40 12.78
N THR A 141 18.24 0.04 12.11
CA THR A 141 17.60 -0.71 11.04
C THR A 141 18.54 -1.11 9.89
N PRO A 142 19.44 -0.23 9.39
CA PRO A 142 20.40 -0.62 8.36
C PRO A 142 21.39 -1.69 8.81
N LEU A 143 21.76 -1.72 10.11
CA LEU A 143 22.66 -2.74 10.66
C LEU A 143 21.96 -4.11 10.70
N LEU A 144 20.68 -4.15 11.06
CA LEU A 144 19.88 -5.38 11.04
C LEU A 144 19.72 -5.88 9.60
N LEU A 145 19.35 -5.00 8.67
CA LEU A 145 19.23 -5.33 7.24
C LEU A 145 20.52 -5.90 6.66
N ALA A 146 21.67 -5.32 7.02
CA ALA A 146 22.97 -5.79 6.55
C ALA A 146 23.31 -7.23 7.01
N GLN A 147 22.79 -7.69 8.15
CA GLN A 147 22.93 -9.07 8.60
C GLN A 147 22.16 -10.08 7.72
N HIS A 148 21.23 -9.59 6.91
CA HIS A 148 20.43 -10.37 5.95
C HIS A 148 20.77 -10.05 4.49
N ASP A 149 21.94 -9.44 4.22
CA ASP A 149 22.36 -8.99 2.87
C ASP A 149 21.35 -8.04 2.21
N MET A 150 20.59 -7.30 3.01
CA MET A 150 19.56 -6.36 2.57
C MET A 150 19.99 -4.91 2.80
N LYS A 151 19.30 -3.98 2.12
CA LYS A 151 19.47 -2.54 2.28
C LYS A 151 18.13 -1.88 2.52
N MET A 152 18.13 -0.78 3.30
CA MET A 152 16.95 0.04 3.51
C MET A 152 16.65 0.85 2.24
N ARG A 153 15.65 0.42 1.49
CA ARG A 153 15.31 0.94 0.15
C ARG A 153 14.08 1.83 0.14
N TYR A 154 13.23 1.70 1.15
CA TYR A 154 11.92 2.34 1.16
C TYR A 154 11.79 3.37 2.27
N PHE A 155 11.08 4.43 1.94
CA PHE A 155 10.71 5.49 2.88
C PHE A 155 9.18 5.68 2.86
N ARG A 156 8.57 5.81 4.02
CA ARG A 156 7.18 6.19 4.20
C ARG A 156 7.09 7.50 4.96
N HIS A 157 6.35 8.45 4.37
CA HIS A 157 6.08 9.72 5.04
C HIS A 157 5.15 9.51 6.25
N PRO A 158 5.55 9.93 7.49
CA PRO A 158 4.62 10.00 8.60
C PRO A 158 3.38 10.83 8.26
N PHE A 159 2.20 10.37 8.71
CA PHE A 159 0.90 10.98 8.42
C PHE A 159 0.58 11.12 6.91
N LEU A 160 1.33 10.48 6.03
CA LEU A 160 1.31 10.70 4.57
C LEU A 160 1.61 12.16 4.17
N ASP A 161 2.25 12.94 5.04
CA ASP A 161 2.59 14.34 4.88
C ASP A 161 3.75 14.51 3.90
N THR A 162 3.46 15.04 2.71
CA THR A 162 4.44 15.18 1.62
C THR A 162 4.96 16.60 1.43
N GLY A 163 4.56 17.53 2.30
CA GLY A 163 4.95 18.96 2.28
C GLY A 163 3.77 19.89 2.06
N ARG A 164 3.75 21.02 2.78
CA ARG A 164 2.69 22.05 2.67
C ARG A 164 2.80 22.90 1.41
N ASP A 165 3.96 22.91 0.78
CA ASP A 165 4.23 23.64 -0.45
C ASP A 165 5.14 22.81 -1.38
N LEU A 166 5.10 23.13 -2.68
CA LEU A 166 5.84 22.38 -3.69
C LEU A 166 7.37 22.50 -3.52
N GLN A 167 7.88 23.58 -2.99
CA GLN A 167 9.32 23.73 -2.77
C GLN A 167 9.80 22.75 -1.71
N THR A 168 9.12 22.70 -0.58
CA THR A 168 9.39 21.74 0.52
C THR A 168 9.25 20.30 0.04
N ARG A 169 8.17 20.00 -0.68
CA ARG A 169 7.92 18.65 -1.21
C ARG A 169 9.05 18.21 -2.15
N ARG A 170 9.40 19.03 -3.14
CA ARG A 170 10.46 18.68 -4.13
C ARG A 170 11.83 18.55 -3.48
N ALA A 171 12.13 19.40 -2.49
CA ALA A 171 13.38 19.30 -1.74
C ALA A 171 13.46 18.00 -0.93
N ALA A 172 12.38 17.61 -0.25
CA ALA A 172 12.31 16.34 0.47
C ALA A 172 12.41 15.12 -0.48
N GLU A 173 11.71 15.12 -1.62
CA GLU A 173 11.82 14.09 -2.66
C GLU A 173 13.26 13.95 -3.16
N GLN A 174 13.94 15.07 -3.44
CA GLN A 174 15.34 15.10 -3.87
C GLN A 174 16.28 14.56 -2.77
N PHE A 175 16.09 14.97 -1.52
CA PHE A 175 16.86 14.46 -0.38
C PHE A 175 16.74 12.94 -0.25
N LEU A 176 15.52 12.41 -0.29
CA LEU A 176 15.26 10.97 -0.21
C LEU A 176 15.90 10.21 -1.37
N ALA A 177 15.77 10.73 -2.60
CA ALA A 177 16.37 10.13 -3.79
C ALA A 177 17.91 10.10 -3.73
N GLN A 178 18.55 11.18 -3.25
CA GLN A 178 20.00 11.24 -3.06
C GLN A 178 20.51 10.23 -2.04
N ARG A 179 19.67 9.85 -1.06
CA ARG A 179 19.98 8.81 -0.07
C ARG A 179 19.63 7.40 -0.56
N GLY A 180 19.12 7.26 -1.78
CA GLY A 180 18.78 5.97 -2.39
C GLY A 180 17.41 5.44 -1.97
N TYR A 181 16.58 6.25 -1.35
CA TYR A 181 15.21 5.85 -1.00
C TYR A 181 14.28 5.92 -2.21
N ARG A 182 13.36 4.97 -2.23
CA ARG A 182 12.13 5.02 -3.00
C ARG A 182 10.96 5.25 -2.04
N ILE A 183 10.19 6.31 -2.29
CA ILE A 183 8.98 6.59 -1.50
C ILE A 183 7.99 5.44 -1.71
N ALA A 184 7.41 4.97 -0.61
CA ALA A 184 6.33 4.01 -0.59
C ALA A 184 5.00 4.76 -0.44
N PRO A 185 4.27 5.00 -1.54
CA PRO A 185 2.97 5.65 -1.49
C PRO A 185 1.90 4.74 -0.87
N VAL A 186 0.77 5.33 -0.50
CA VAL A 186 -0.43 4.60 -0.06
C VAL A 186 -1.55 4.86 -1.05
N THR A 187 -2.19 3.81 -1.54
CA THR A 187 -3.35 3.93 -2.41
C THR A 187 -4.62 3.35 -1.80
N MET A 188 -4.47 2.58 -0.72
CA MET A 188 -5.57 2.10 0.12
C MET A 188 -5.15 2.22 1.59
N ASP A 189 -6.00 2.78 2.42
CA ASP A 189 -5.82 2.85 3.87
C ASP A 189 -6.96 2.08 4.54
N ALA A 190 -6.66 1.11 5.39
CA ALA A 190 -7.68 0.34 6.12
C ALA A 190 -8.23 1.10 7.32
N TRP A 191 -7.55 2.22 7.71
CA TRP A 191 -7.91 3.05 8.85
C TRP A 191 -7.98 2.27 10.18
N ASP A 192 -7.16 1.25 10.32
CA ASP A 192 -7.06 0.37 11.49
C ASP A 192 -6.71 1.16 12.77
N TRP A 193 -5.90 2.22 12.64
CA TRP A 193 -5.44 3.06 13.75
C TRP A 193 -6.59 3.68 14.55
N MET A 194 -7.73 3.95 13.92
CA MET A 194 -8.92 4.47 14.63
C MET A 194 -9.54 3.42 15.57
N TYR A 195 -9.49 2.15 15.17
CA TYR A 195 -10.03 1.04 15.94
C TYR A 195 -9.02 0.50 16.96
N ALA A 196 -7.73 0.53 16.63
CA ALA A 196 -6.67 -0.14 17.37
C ALA A 196 -6.63 0.26 18.86
N GLY A 197 -6.70 1.55 19.17
CA GLY A 197 -6.66 2.01 20.56
C GLY A 197 -7.83 1.49 21.39
N VAL A 198 -9.05 1.47 20.85
CA VAL A 198 -10.25 0.96 21.52
C VAL A 198 -10.18 -0.56 21.66
N TYR A 199 -9.66 -1.24 20.63
CA TYR A 199 -9.46 -2.69 20.64
C TYR A 199 -8.45 -3.11 21.72
N GLU A 200 -7.31 -2.45 21.80
CA GLU A 200 -6.29 -2.71 22.81
C GLU A 200 -6.79 -2.46 24.25
N ASP A 201 -7.62 -1.44 24.46
CA ASP A 201 -8.25 -1.20 25.74
C ASP A 201 -9.23 -2.32 26.11
N ALA A 202 -10.09 -2.75 25.16
CA ALA A 202 -10.99 -3.88 25.36
C ALA A 202 -10.22 -5.18 25.63
N ARG A 203 -9.12 -5.41 24.92
CA ARG A 203 -8.24 -6.56 25.09
C ARG A 203 -7.63 -6.62 26.49
N ARG A 204 -7.08 -5.50 26.97
CA ARG A 204 -6.51 -5.41 28.33
C ARG A 204 -7.54 -5.65 29.43
N ARG A 205 -8.80 -5.28 29.21
CA ARG A 205 -9.91 -5.50 30.14
C ARG A 205 -10.55 -6.89 30.02
N GLY A 206 -10.14 -7.69 29.04
CA GLY A 206 -10.77 -8.98 28.75
C GLY A 206 -12.21 -8.86 28.22
N ASP A 207 -12.59 -7.72 27.64
CA ASP A 207 -13.92 -7.47 27.09
C ASP A 207 -14.02 -8.06 25.68
N THR A 208 -14.20 -9.38 25.62
CA THR A 208 -14.29 -10.13 24.35
C THR A 208 -15.52 -9.75 23.53
N GLY A 209 -16.59 -9.29 24.18
CA GLY A 209 -17.80 -8.82 23.48
C GLY A 209 -17.51 -7.54 22.68
N LEU A 210 -16.81 -6.57 23.29
CA LEU A 210 -16.40 -5.36 22.60
C LEU A 210 -15.36 -5.63 21.53
N GLN A 211 -14.38 -6.53 21.77
CA GLN A 211 -13.40 -6.92 20.74
C GLN A 211 -14.10 -7.45 19.50
N GLN A 212 -15.08 -8.35 19.65
CA GLN A 212 -15.84 -8.90 18.51
C GLN A 212 -16.69 -7.84 17.80
N GLN A 213 -17.28 -6.91 18.54
CA GLN A 213 -18.03 -5.80 17.96
C GLN A 213 -17.11 -4.87 17.13
N LEU A 214 -15.92 -4.57 17.65
CA LEU A 214 -14.92 -3.76 16.97
C LEU A 214 -14.41 -4.44 15.70
N LEU A 215 -14.08 -5.74 15.76
CA LEU A 215 -13.68 -6.51 14.59
C LEU A 215 -14.74 -6.49 13.48
N THR A 216 -16.00 -6.76 13.85
CA THR A 216 -17.11 -6.74 12.89
C THR A 216 -17.26 -5.37 12.23
N SER A 217 -17.18 -4.31 13.03
CA SER A 217 -17.26 -2.92 12.55
C SER A 217 -16.05 -2.55 11.68
N TYR A 218 -14.85 -2.94 12.09
CA TYR A 218 -13.61 -2.73 11.33
C TYR A 218 -13.69 -3.36 9.95
N LEU A 219 -13.98 -4.65 9.86
CA LEU A 219 -14.05 -5.35 8.58
C LEU A 219 -15.16 -4.81 7.66
N SER A 220 -16.31 -4.42 8.22
CA SER A 220 -17.40 -3.80 7.44
C SER A 220 -16.98 -2.44 6.89
N HIS A 221 -16.44 -1.57 7.75
CA HIS A 221 -15.98 -0.24 7.35
C HIS A 221 -14.83 -0.32 6.34
N THR A 222 -13.86 -1.22 6.57
CA THR A 222 -12.75 -1.44 5.63
C THR A 222 -13.25 -1.92 4.25
N ALA A 223 -14.30 -2.74 4.20
CA ALA A 223 -14.90 -3.13 2.93
C ALA A 223 -15.49 -1.94 2.16
N ASP A 224 -16.20 -1.02 2.85
CA ASP A 224 -16.74 0.20 2.26
C ASP A 224 -15.62 1.14 1.79
N VAL A 225 -14.54 1.24 2.56
CA VAL A 225 -13.35 2.04 2.22
C VAL A 225 -12.64 1.45 0.99
N PHE A 226 -12.55 0.13 0.86
CA PHE A 226 -11.98 -0.49 -0.33
C PHE A 226 -12.85 -0.24 -1.57
N ASP A 227 -14.18 -0.31 -1.45
CA ASP A 227 -15.09 0.08 -2.54
C ASP A 227 -14.86 1.52 -3.01
N TYR A 228 -14.64 2.43 -2.07
CA TYR A 228 -14.31 3.82 -2.36
C TYR A 228 -13.00 3.95 -3.15
N TYR A 229 -11.89 3.37 -2.68
CA TYR A 229 -10.60 3.47 -3.38
C TYR A 229 -10.59 2.75 -4.73
N GLU A 230 -11.25 1.59 -4.83
CA GLU A 230 -11.40 0.88 -6.09
C GLU A 230 -12.20 1.69 -7.12
N LYS A 231 -13.31 2.32 -6.68
CA LYS A 231 -14.11 3.19 -7.53
C LYS A 231 -13.32 4.42 -7.95
N LEU A 232 -12.68 5.11 -7.00
CA LEU A 232 -11.87 6.30 -7.28
C LEU A 232 -10.72 5.99 -8.23
N SER A 233 -10.07 4.83 -8.08
CA SER A 233 -9.02 4.37 -8.99
C SER A 233 -9.55 4.24 -10.43
N ARG A 234 -10.68 3.59 -10.61
CA ARG A 234 -11.29 3.42 -11.95
C ARG A 234 -11.73 4.74 -12.56
N ASP A 235 -12.35 5.61 -11.75
CA ASP A 235 -12.82 6.92 -12.22
C ASP A 235 -11.66 7.81 -12.66
N LEU A 236 -10.54 7.77 -11.93
CA LEU A 236 -9.38 8.63 -12.17
C LEU A 236 -8.44 8.09 -13.24
N LEU A 237 -8.18 6.79 -13.24
CA LEU A 237 -7.15 6.14 -14.06
C LEU A 237 -7.72 5.33 -15.22
N GLY A 238 -9.01 4.98 -15.17
CA GLY A 238 -9.64 4.04 -16.11
C GLY A 238 -9.35 2.56 -15.77
N TYR A 239 -8.59 2.28 -14.71
CA TYR A 239 -8.27 0.93 -14.22
C TYR A 239 -7.96 0.97 -12.72
N GLU A 240 -7.86 -0.20 -12.08
CA GLU A 240 -7.36 -0.32 -10.71
C GLU A 240 -5.85 -0.58 -10.75
N PRO A 241 -5.00 0.33 -10.21
CA PRO A 241 -3.56 0.10 -10.17
C PRO A 241 -3.22 -1.05 -9.21
N LYS A 242 -1.99 -1.54 -9.26
CA LYS A 242 -1.48 -2.39 -8.19
C LYS A 242 -1.50 -1.59 -6.90
N GLN A 243 -2.37 -1.96 -5.98
CA GLN A 243 -2.61 -1.18 -4.75
C GLN A 243 -1.48 -1.34 -3.74
N ILE A 244 -1.30 -0.33 -2.89
CA ILE A 244 -0.43 -0.37 -1.72
C ILE A 244 -1.30 -0.06 -0.51
N LEU A 245 -1.50 -1.07 0.35
CA LEU A 245 -2.33 -0.99 1.54
C LEU A 245 -1.50 -0.56 2.74
N LEU A 246 -1.98 0.45 3.45
CA LEU A 246 -1.48 0.90 4.75
C LEU A 246 -2.20 0.19 5.88
N LEU A 247 -1.41 -0.38 6.77
CA LEU A 247 -1.78 -0.89 8.08
C LEU A 247 -0.79 -0.37 9.12
N HIS A 248 -1.08 -0.52 10.40
CA HIS A 248 -0.16 -0.18 11.49
C HIS A 248 0.11 -1.41 12.37
N ASP A 249 1.30 -1.46 12.98
CA ASP A 249 1.67 -2.57 13.87
C ASP A 249 0.96 -2.43 15.23
N ASN A 250 -0.17 -3.10 15.38
CA ASN A 250 -1.05 -3.04 16.55
C ASN A 250 -1.74 -4.39 16.84
N TRP A 251 -2.37 -4.50 18.02
CA TRP A 251 -3.01 -5.75 18.44
C TRP A 251 -4.25 -6.13 17.63
N LEU A 252 -4.98 -5.17 17.03
CA LEU A 252 -6.11 -5.48 16.16
C LEU A 252 -5.62 -6.27 14.93
N GLU A 253 -4.57 -5.78 14.29
CA GLU A 253 -3.96 -6.46 13.15
C GLU A 253 -3.29 -7.78 13.56
N ALA A 254 -2.55 -7.81 14.66
CA ALA A 254 -1.92 -9.03 15.12
C ALA A 254 -2.93 -10.16 15.45
N ASP A 255 -4.09 -9.81 15.97
CA ASP A 255 -5.15 -10.76 16.28
C ASP A 255 -5.98 -11.16 15.04
N HIS A 256 -6.18 -10.25 14.06
CA HIS A 256 -7.22 -10.35 13.02
C HIS A 256 -6.78 -10.07 11.58
N ILE A 257 -5.47 -9.97 11.31
CA ILE A 257 -4.97 -9.78 9.93
C ILE A 257 -5.42 -10.93 8.99
N GLY A 258 -5.67 -12.12 9.52
CA GLY A 258 -6.19 -13.24 8.74
C GLY A 258 -7.54 -12.96 8.11
N GLU A 259 -8.46 -12.33 8.85
CA GLU A 259 -9.79 -11.94 8.37
C GLU A 259 -9.70 -10.83 7.31
N LEU A 260 -8.76 -9.90 7.46
CA LEU A 260 -8.49 -8.87 6.44
C LEU A 260 -7.90 -9.47 5.16
N VAL A 261 -6.96 -10.42 5.29
CA VAL A 261 -6.43 -11.18 4.15
C VAL A 261 -7.55 -11.92 3.43
N ASP A 262 -8.44 -12.59 4.16
CA ASP A 262 -9.61 -13.27 3.59
C ASP A 262 -10.56 -12.29 2.88
N LEU A 263 -10.76 -11.08 3.42
CA LEU A 263 -11.55 -10.02 2.78
C LEU A 263 -10.94 -9.62 1.43
N LEU A 264 -9.63 -9.37 1.38
CA LEU A 264 -8.93 -9.01 0.15
C LEU A 264 -8.96 -10.14 -0.88
N GLN A 265 -8.78 -11.40 -0.46
CA GLN A 265 -8.88 -12.56 -1.35
C GLN A 265 -10.29 -12.73 -1.94
N ARG A 266 -11.34 -12.56 -1.13
CA ARG A 266 -12.74 -12.58 -1.63
C ARG A 266 -13.01 -11.46 -2.63
N ARG A 267 -12.31 -10.33 -2.55
CA ARG A 267 -12.38 -9.22 -3.50
C ARG A 267 -11.53 -9.46 -4.75
N GLY A 268 -10.82 -10.58 -4.84
CA GLY A 268 -10.03 -11.00 -6.00
C GLY A 268 -8.60 -10.44 -6.01
N TYR A 269 -8.09 -9.91 -4.90
CA TYR A 269 -6.72 -9.44 -4.82
C TYR A 269 -5.72 -10.59 -4.72
N LYS A 270 -4.61 -10.46 -5.47
CA LYS A 270 -3.36 -11.18 -5.23
C LYS A 270 -2.43 -10.33 -4.39
N PHE A 271 -1.74 -10.96 -3.45
CA PHE A 271 -0.68 -10.32 -2.70
C PHE A 271 0.60 -10.31 -3.52
N ILE A 272 1.22 -9.14 -3.60
CA ILE A 272 2.46 -8.89 -4.34
C ILE A 272 3.44 -8.12 -3.46
N THR A 273 4.72 -8.12 -3.84
CA THR A 273 5.72 -7.30 -3.16
C THR A 273 5.51 -5.81 -3.41
N LEU A 274 6.00 -4.96 -2.51
CA LEU A 274 6.00 -3.51 -2.71
C LEU A 274 6.77 -3.11 -3.99
N GLN A 275 7.85 -3.83 -4.31
CA GLN A 275 8.60 -3.62 -5.56
C GLN A 275 7.73 -3.85 -6.80
N GLU A 276 6.92 -4.92 -6.80
CA GLU A 276 5.99 -5.22 -7.89
C GLU A 276 4.87 -4.20 -7.98
N ALA A 277 4.33 -3.76 -6.83
CA ALA A 277 3.31 -2.71 -6.81
C ALA A 277 3.85 -1.43 -7.43
N LEU A 278 5.01 -0.98 -7.00
CA LEU A 278 5.67 0.23 -7.49
C LEU A 278 6.10 0.16 -8.97
N SER A 279 5.96 -0.97 -9.66
CA SER A 279 6.15 -1.07 -11.11
C SER A 279 4.92 -0.63 -11.91
N ASP A 280 3.80 -0.35 -11.26
CA ASP A 280 2.61 0.16 -11.94
C ASP A 280 2.86 1.57 -12.48
N PRO A 281 2.47 1.88 -13.74
CA PRO A 281 2.67 3.19 -14.35
C PRO A 281 2.05 4.35 -13.55
N ALA A 282 0.99 4.10 -12.77
CA ALA A 282 0.36 5.11 -11.94
C ALA A 282 1.35 5.79 -10.99
N TYR A 283 2.30 5.04 -10.42
CA TYR A 283 3.30 5.59 -9.49
C TYR A 283 4.40 6.44 -10.15
N SER A 284 4.36 6.58 -11.46
CA SER A 284 5.24 7.50 -12.22
C SER A 284 4.50 8.76 -12.68
N MET A 285 3.23 8.91 -12.33
CA MET A 285 2.46 10.10 -12.70
C MET A 285 2.94 11.34 -11.94
N PRO A 286 2.87 12.53 -12.56
CA PRO A 286 3.07 13.77 -11.84
C PRO A 286 2.09 13.92 -10.68
N ASP A 287 2.62 14.36 -9.55
CA ASP A 287 1.87 14.61 -8.34
C ASP A 287 2.35 15.93 -7.72
N ASP A 288 1.49 16.93 -7.75
CA ASP A 288 1.73 18.28 -7.24
C ASP A 288 0.84 18.60 -6.02
N TYR A 289 0.30 17.56 -5.39
CA TYR A 289 -0.49 17.74 -4.18
C TYR A 289 0.35 18.41 -3.09
N VAL A 290 -0.24 19.42 -2.47
CA VAL A 290 0.25 20.07 -1.25
C VAL A 290 -0.95 20.37 -0.36
N GLY A 291 -0.79 20.23 0.95
CA GLY A 291 -1.88 20.41 1.91
C GLY A 291 -1.36 20.50 3.33
N GLU A 292 -2.22 20.90 4.25
CA GLU A 292 -1.89 20.93 5.67
C GLU A 292 -1.85 19.52 6.27
N GLU A 293 -2.66 18.61 5.73
CA GLU A 293 -2.74 17.21 6.13
C GLU A 293 -2.41 16.31 4.95
N GLY A 294 -1.76 15.17 5.22
CA GLY A 294 -1.49 14.14 4.24
C GLY A 294 -2.74 13.33 3.90
N THR A 295 -2.74 12.74 2.72
CA THR A 295 -3.78 11.82 2.25
C THR A 295 -3.18 10.76 1.33
N GLY A 296 -3.96 9.71 1.03
CA GLY A 296 -3.54 8.65 0.13
C GLY A 296 -3.24 9.14 -1.30
N TRP A 297 -2.33 8.46 -2.00
CA TRP A 297 -1.88 8.91 -3.33
C TRP A 297 -2.97 8.92 -4.38
N ILE A 298 -3.97 8.04 -4.32
CA ILE A 298 -5.13 8.11 -5.22
C ILE A 298 -5.87 9.44 -5.04
N GLU A 299 -6.01 9.89 -3.79
CA GLU A 299 -6.66 11.17 -3.46
C GLU A 299 -5.77 12.35 -3.85
N GLN A 300 -4.45 12.27 -3.60
CA GLN A 300 -3.49 13.29 -4.04
C GLN A 300 -3.59 13.50 -5.57
N TRP A 301 -3.58 12.40 -6.35
CA TRP A 301 -3.71 12.47 -7.81
C TRP A 301 -5.07 13.02 -8.25
N ALA A 302 -6.15 12.67 -7.56
CA ALA A 302 -7.48 13.19 -7.85
C ALA A 302 -7.54 14.70 -7.62
N ILE A 303 -7.02 15.19 -6.50
CA ILE A 303 -6.96 16.63 -6.16
C ILE A 303 -6.07 17.37 -7.19
N THR A 304 -4.88 16.87 -7.50
CA THR A 304 -3.96 17.46 -8.48
C THR A 304 -4.61 17.60 -9.86
N ARG A 305 -5.50 16.68 -10.23
CA ARG A 305 -6.22 16.72 -11.51
C ARG A 305 -7.54 17.49 -11.48
N GLY A 306 -7.83 18.17 -10.37
CA GLY A 306 -9.07 18.95 -10.21
C GLY A 306 -10.33 18.10 -10.14
N HIS A 307 -10.22 16.87 -9.63
CA HIS A 307 -11.39 16.03 -9.39
C HIS A 307 -12.34 16.70 -8.38
N PRO A 308 -13.67 16.46 -8.48
CA PRO A 308 -14.62 16.95 -7.48
C PRO A 308 -14.26 16.53 -6.06
N PRO A 309 -14.78 17.22 -5.02
CA PRO A 309 -14.54 16.86 -3.64
C PRO A 309 -14.76 15.37 -3.38
N LEU A 310 -13.81 14.76 -2.67
CA LEU A 310 -13.82 13.34 -2.37
C LEU A 310 -14.62 13.09 -1.08
N HIS A 311 -15.37 12.02 -1.06
CA HIS A 311 -16.20 11.65 0.08
C HIS A 311 -15.89 10.20 0.46
N ALA A 312 -14.82 10.01 1.24
CA ALA A 312 -14.53 8.72 1.84
C ALA A 312 -15.63 8.31 2.84
N PRO A 313 -15.87 7.00 3.04
CA PRO A 313 -16.81 6.52 4.07
C PRO A 313 -16.48 7.10 5.44
N ALA A 314 -17.51 7.59 6.14
CA ALA A 314 -17.31 8.14 7.47
C ALA A 314 -17.09 7.01 8.50
N PHE A 315 -16.25 7.27 9.49
CA PHE A 315 -16.09 6.37 10.63
C PHE A 315 -17.40 6.20 11.40
N PRO A 316 -17.69 4.99 11.91
CA PRO A 316 -18.80 4.79 12.81
C PRO A 316 -18.67 5.67 14.06
N GLN A 317 -19.67 6.51 14.32
CA GLN A 317 -19.62 7.51 15.39
C GLN A 317 -19.33 6.90 16.76
N TRP A 318 -19.87 5.71 17.04
CA TRP A 318 -19.63 5.03 18.30
C TRP A 318 -18.15 4.64 18.54
N VAL A 319 -17.37 4.37 17.47
CA VAL A 319 -15.93 4.11 17.56
C VAL A 319 -15.20 5.40 17.89
N ILE A 320 -15.53 6.49 17.19
CA ILE A 320 -14.98 7.82 17.47
C ILE A 320 -15.23 8.22 18.94
N ASP A 321 -16.45 8.04 19.43
CA ASP A 321 -16.82 8.41 20.80
C ASP A 321 -16.04 7.59 21.84
N ARG A 322 -15.85 6.29 21.58
CA ARG A 322 -15.04 5.43 22.45
C ARG A 322 -13.55 5.78 22.39
N SER A 323 -13.02 6.07 21.20
CA SER A 323 -11.63 6.48 21.04
C SER A 323 -11.35 7.78 21.82
N LYS A 324 -12.26 8.76 21.76
CA LYS A 324 -12.17 10.00 22.53
C LYS A 324 -12.26 9.81 24.05
N ALA A 325 -12.95 8.78 24.48
CA ALA A 325 -13.12 8.44 25.90
C ALA A 325 -11.91 7.69 26.50
N LEU A 326 -10.95 7.24 25.65
CA LEU A 326 -9.73 6.62 26.14
C LEU A 326 -8.91 7.62 26.94
N PRO A 327 -8.21 7.19 28.02
CA PRO A 327 -7.27 8.03 28.72
C PRO A 327 -6.31 8.66 27.72
N HIS A 328 -6.11 9.97 27.81
CA HIS A 328 -5.23 10.72 26.93
C HIS A 328 -3.85 10.04 26.90
N ARG A 329 -3.55 9.37 25.82
CA ARG A 329 -2.19 8.93 25.54
C ARG A 329 -1.42 10.17 25.13
N PRO A 330 -0.23 10.43 25.67
CA PRO A 330 0.58 11.52 25.16
C PRO A 330 0.69 11.31 23.64
N THR A 331 0.18 12.25 22.88
CA THR A 331 0.54 12.36 21.46
C THR A 331 2.05 12.30 21.41
N GLN A 332 2.61 11.41 20.63
CA GLN A 332 4.07 11.32 20.48
C GLN A 332 4.57 12.70 20.09
N PRO A 333 5.53 13.30 20.85
CA PRO A 333 6.10 14.58 20.49
C PRO A 333 6.81 14.52 19.16
#